data_d3a220811566dc9023a582443a6c00ed
#
_entry.id   d3a220811566dc9023a582443a6c00ed
#
_cell.length_a   1.000
_cell.length_b   1.000
_cell.length_c   1.000
_cell.angle_alpha   90.00
_cell.angle_beta   90.00
_cell.angle_gamma   90.00
#
_symmetry.space_group_name_H-M   'P 1'
#
loop_
_entity.id
_entity.type
_entity.pdbx_description
1 polymer ?
#
loop_
_entity_poly.entity_id
_entity_poly.type
_entity_poly.pdbx_seq_one_letter_code
_entity_poly.pdbx_strand_id
1 'polypeptide(L)'
;LINLDGTRQKTNLGANAMLAVSMAVKKLSARVKKIPLYKSFILKKNFQLPYPLMNIINGGAHANNGLRIQEFMIRPDRAKSFSEAMRICFLVIKSLSKLIKNKGLSTSVGDEGGFAPMISSNNQALDLIVLAIKKSGFKNGKDVSICLDVAANELFKKNKYSIHSKNHISVEKSIKEYLKIIKKYKIKSIEDPFAENDWMAWNKLMKSVENVQIVGEDL
;
A
#
# COMPACT_ATOMS: atom_id res chain seq x y z
N LEU A 1 -2.90 -6.58 -29.59
CA LEU A 1 -3.43 -7.58 -28.65
C LEU A 1 -4.84 -7.21 -28.15
N ILE A 2 -5.06 -5.98 -27.68
CA ILE A 2 -6.37 -5.52 -27.19
C ILE A 2 -7.45 -5.70 -28.24
N ASN A 3 -7.21 -5.26 -29.49
CA ASN A 3 -8.16 -5.42 -30.58
C ASN A 3 -8.36 -6.88 -30.99
N LEU A 4 -7.31 -7.71 -30.84
CA LEU A 4 -7.39 -9.15 -31.13
C LEU A 4 -8.25 -9.90 -30.09
N ASP A 5 -8.15 -9.54 -28.84
CA ASP A 5 -9.01 -10.09 -27.78
C ASP A 5 -10.46 -9.62 -27.94
N GLY A 6 -10.66 -8.34 -28.23
CA GLY A 6 -11.97 -7.73 -28.50
C GLY A 6 -12.88 -7.59 -27.29
N THR A 7 -12.55 -8.17 -26.13
CA THR A 7 -13.38 -8.11 -24.93
C THR A 7 -12.87 -7.08 -23.93
N ARG A 8 -13.78 -6.49 -23.14
CA ARG A 8 -13.42 -5.58 -22.06
C ARG A 8 -12.57 -6.27 -21.00
N GLN A 9 -12.94 -7.48 -20.63
CA GLN A 9 -12.35 -8.28 -19.55
C GLN A 9 -11.14 -9.12 -20.01
N LYS A 10 -10.73 -9.02 -21.27
CA LYS A 10 -9.64 -9.83 -21.85
C LYS A 10 -9.86 -11.34 -21.74
N THR A 11 -11.12 -11.78 -21.91
CA THR A 11 -11.53 -13.16 -21.67
C THR A 11 -11.20 -14.12 -22.79
N ASN A 12 -10.95 -13.64 -24.03
CA ASN A 12 -10.63 -14.51 -25.17
C ASN A 12 -9.17 -15.00 -25.13
N LEU A 13 -8.22 -14.09 -24.93
CA LEU A 13 -6.78 -14.39 -24.89
C LEU A 13 -6.25 -14.60 -23.46
N GLY A 14 -6.92 -13.97 -22.49
CA GLY A 14 -6.46 -13.92 -21.10
C GLY A 14 -5.39 -12.87 -20.86
N ALA A 15 -5.51 -12.15 -19.74
CA ALA A 15 -4.62 -11.05 -19.39
C ALA A 15 -3.15 -11.49 -19.27
N ASN A 16 -2.90 -12.66 -18.67
CA ASN A 16 -1.55 -13.20 -18.47
C ASN A 16 -0.82 -13.42 -19.80
N ALA A 17 -1.48 -14.03 -20.80
CA ALA A 17 -0.88 -14.27 -22.11
C ALA A 17 -0.60 -12.94 -22.84
N MET A 18 -1.55 -12.01 -22.80
CA MET A 18 -1.40 -10.69 -23.41
C MET A 18 -0.25 -9.91 -22.79
N LEU A 19 -0.14 -9.94 -21.46
CA LEU A 19 0.94 -9.27 -20.72
C LEU A 19 2.29 -9.91 -21.02
N ALA A 20 2.38 -11.23 -21.05
CA ALA A 20 3.62 -11.96 -21.37
C ALA A 20 4.18 -11.56 -22.74
N VAL A 21 3.33 -11.54 -23.78
CA VAL A 21 3.72 -11.14 -25.14
C VAL A 21 4.13 -9.66 -25.17
N SER A 22 3.36 -8.78 -24.55
CA SER A 22 3.66 -7.34 -24.50
C SER A 22 5.02 -7.07 -23.82
N MET A 23 5.29 -7.73 -22.70
CA MET A 23 6.56 -7.62 -21.99
C MET A 23 7.72 -8.18 -22.81
N ALA A 24 7.56 -9.32 -23.47
CA ALA A 24 8.59 -9.94 -24.31
C ALA A 24 9.00 -9.00 -25.45
N VAL A 25 8.03 -8.45 -26.18
CA VAL A 25 8.26 -7.49 -27.27
C VAL A 25 8.98 -6.25 -26.76
N LYS A 26 8.57 -5.69 -25.63
CA LYS A 26 9.20 -4.50 -25.05
C LYS A 26 10.64 -4.76 -24.60
N LYS A 27 10.90 -5.90 -23.98
CA LYS A 27 12.26 -6.34 -23.58
C LYS A 27 13.15 -6.53 -24.81
N LEU A 28 12.64 -7.18 -25.85
CA LEU A 28 13.36 -7.37 -27.12
C LEU A 28 13.71 -6.02 -27.75
N SER A 29 12.75 -5.11 -27.86
CA SER A 29 12.97 -3.76 -28.39
C SER A 29 14.09 -3.00 -27.65
N ALA A 30 14.09 -3.06 -26.31
CA ALA A 30 15.14 -2.43 -25.51
C ALA A 30 16.51 -3.08 -25.77
N ARG A 31 16.56 -4.42 -25.90
CA ARG A 31 17.80 -5.17 -26.19
C ARG A 31 18.35 -4.83 -27.56
N VAL A 32 17.52 -4.77 -28.59
CA VAL A 32 17.92 -4.37 -29.96
C VAL A 32 18.49 -2.95 -29.96
N LYS A 33 17.89 -2.04 -29.19
CA LYS A 33 18.36 -0.66 -29.02
C LYS A 33 19.59 -0.54 -28.10
N LYS A 34 20.04 -1.63 -27.48
CA LYS A 34 21.16 -1.67 -26.52
C LYS A 34 20.98 -0.68 -25.36
N ILE A 35 19.73 -0.51 -24.86
CA ILE A 35 19.42 0.35 -23.74
C ILE A 35 18.77 -0.47 -22.62
N PRO A 36 18.91 -0.07 -21.34
CA PRO A 36 18.16 -0.68 -20.24
C PRO A 36 16.65 -0.56 -20.46
N LEU A 37 15.89 -1.57 -20.03
CA LEU A 37 14.44 -1.62 -20.23
C LEU A 37 13.72 -0.37 -19.75
N TYR A 38 14.05 0.13 -18.55
CA TYR A 38 13.41 1.34 -17.99
C TYR A 38 13.59 2.58 -18.87
N LYS A 39 14.74 2.72 -19.57
CA LYS A 39 14.98 3.81 -20.52
C LYS A 39 14.11 3.72 -21.78
N SER A 40 13.58 2.54 -22.08
CA SER A 40 12.72 2.35 -23.26
C SER A 40 11.28 2.83 -23.07
N PHE A 41 10.87 3.15 -21.84
CA PHE A 41 9.52 3.62 -21.52
C PHE A 41 9.39 5.14 -21.47
N ILE A 42 10.51 5.85 -21.31
CA ILE A 42 10.49 7.29 -21.01
C ILE A 42 11.32 8.05 -22.03
N LEU A 43 10.78 9.16 -22.53
CA LEU A 43 11.49 10.08 -23.42
C LEU A 43 12.38 11.09 -22.68
N LYS A 44 12.19 11.23 -21.35
CA LYS A 44 12.97 12.15 -20.51
C LYS A 44 14.33 11.57 -20.14
N LYS A 45 15.35 12.43 -20.03
CA LYS A 45 16.73 12.00 -19.69
C LYS A 45 16.97 11.75 -18.20
N ASN A 46 16.16 12.31 -17.32
CA ASN A 46 16.35 12.18 -15.87
C ASN A 46 15.42 11.14 -15.28
N PHE A 47 16.00 10.13 -14.65
CA PHE A 47 15.28 9.06 -13.96
C PHE A 47 15.44 9.22 -12.46
N GLN A 48 14.36 9.09 -11.74
CA GLN A 48 14.34 9.03 -10.28
C GLN A 48 13.73 7.71 -9.83
N LEU A 49 14.36 7.08 -8.84
CA LEU A 49 13.73 5.98 -8.12
C LEU A 49 12.62 6.55 -7.23
N PRO A 50 11.46 5.90 -7.16
CA PRO A 50 10.41 6.30 -6.23
C PRO A 50 10.84 6.05 -4.78
N TYR A 51 10.19 6.74 -3.83
CA TYR A 51 10.27 6.35 -2.44
C TYR A 51 9.65 4.96 -2.25
N PRO A 52 10.33 4.04 -1.53
CA PRO A 52 9.72 2.74 -1.23
C PRO A 52 8.53 2.93 -0.27
N LEU A 53 7.43 2.26 -0.56
CA LEU A 53 6.36 1.98 0.40
C LEU A 53 6.66 0.59 0.98
N MET A 54 7.17 0.54 2.20
CA MET A 54 7.62 -0.72 2.80
C MET A 54 6.57 -1.23 3.78
N ASN A 55 5.98 -2.38 3.47
CA ASN A 55 5.05 -3.06 4.36
C ASN A 55 5.78 -3.57 5.60
N ILE A 56 5.31 -3.19 6.79
CA ILE A 56 5.95 -3.53 8.07
C ILE A 56 5.02 -4.22 9.07
N ILE A 57 3.68 -4.12 8.86
CA ILE A 57 2.68 -4.93 9.56
C ILE A 57 1.65 -5.41 8.54
N ASN A 58 1.39 -6.70 8.53
CA ASN A 58 0.37 -7.35 7.73
C ASN A 58 -0.92 -7.55 8.51
N GLY A 59 -2.03 -7.41 7.82
CA GLY A 59 -3.37 -7.77 8.28
C GLY A 59 -4.22 -8.30 7.12
N GLY A 60 -5.54 -8.16 7.21
CA GLY A 60 -6.45 -8.58 6.15
C GLY A 60 -6.22 -10.01 5.69
N ALA A 61 -6.13 -10.23 4.38
CA ALA A 61 -5.86 -11.52 3.77
C ALA A 61 -4.40 -11.99 3.96
N HIS A 62 -3.46 -11.07 4.19
CA HIS A 62 -2.01 -11.37 4.32
C HIS A 62 -1.59 -11.86 5.72
N ALA A 63 -2.50 -11.89 6.70
CA ALA A 63 -2.20 -12.37 8.04
C ALA A 63 -3.43 -12.88 8.78
N ASN A 64 -3.30 -14.01 9.45
CA ASN A 64 -4.37 -14.55 10.30
C ASN A 64 -4.39 -13.86 11.67
N ASN A 65 -4.78 -12.57 11.68
CA ASN A 65 -4.92 -11.76 12.89
C ASN A 65 -6.22 -10.94 12.84
N GLY A 66 -6.43 -10.05 13.79
CA GLY A 66 -7.66 -9.26 13.89
C GLY A 66 -7.70 -7.98 13.07
N LEU A 67 -6.66 -7.68 12.30
CA LEU A 67 -6.56 -6.46 11.51
C LEU A 67 -7.42 -6.54 10.25
N ARG A 68 -8.05 -5.42 9.89
CA ARG A 68 -8.89 -5.33 8.69
C ARG A 68 -8.14 -4.75 7.50
N ILE A 69 -7.26 -3.78 7.73
CA ILE A 69 -6.37 -3.21 6.73
C ILE A 69 -5.29 -4.24 6.42
N GLN A 70 -5.02 -4.45 5.13
CA GLN A 70 -4.14 -5.51 4.64
C GLN A 70 -2.67 -5.18 4.88
N GLU A 71 -2.26 -3.94 4.57
CA GLU A 71 -0.87 -3.53 4.73
C GLU A 71 -0.74 -2.19 5.45
N PHE A 72 0.17 -2.18 6.42
CA PHE A 72 0.62 -0.97 7.09
C PHE A 72 2.06 -0.71 6.68
N MET A 73 2.23 0.32 5.85
CA MET A 73 3.50 0.64 5.22
C MET A 73 4.12 1.89 5.82
N ILE A 74 5.43 2.05 5.63
CA ILE A 74 6.16 3.29 5.87
C ILE A 74 6.81 3.80 4.60
N ARG A 75 6.87 5.15 4.48
CA ARG A 75 7.55 5.86 3.40
C ARG A 75 8.59 6.80 4.02
N PRO A 76 9.89 6.63 3.68
CA PRO A 76 10.97 7.42 4.27
C PRO A 76 11.16 8.76 3.55
N ASP A 77 10.29 9.74 3.82
CA ASP A 77 10.20 11.04 3.12
C ASP A 77 11.49 11.89 3.22
N ARG A 78 12.28 11.68 4.27
CA ARG A 78 13.53 12.41 4.49
C ARG A 78 14.68 11.90 3.63
N ALA A 79 14.60 10.72 3.09
CA ALA A 79 15.70 10.08 2.40
C ALA A 79 16.14 10.86 1.15
N LYS A 80 17.44 11.06 0.99
CA LYS A 80 18.06 11.73 -0.17
C LYS A 80 18.48 10.74 -1.26
N SER A 81 18.48 9.45 -0.95
CA SER A 81 18.79 8.37 -1.88
C SER A 81 18.00 7.11 -1.55
N PHE A 82 17.90 6.19 -2.52
CA PHE A 82 17.23 4.91 -2.28
C PHE A 82 17.93 4.09 -1.18
N SER A 83 19.26 4.09 -1.13
CA SER A 83 20.02 3.40 -0.07
C SER A 83 19.75 4.00 1.31
N GLU A 84 19.64 5.33 1.42
CA GLU A 84 19.24 5.97 2.66
C GLU A 84 17.79 5.63 3.04
N ALA A 85 16.89 5.58 2.06
CA ALA A 85 15.51 5.15 2.27
C ALA A 85 15.44 3.75 2.89
N MET A 86 16.17 2.79 2.33
CA MET A 86 16.23 1.42 2.84
C MET A 86 16.82 1.36 4.26
N ARG A 87 17.87 2.16 4.54
CA ARG A 87 18.45 2.26 5.88
C ARG A 87 17.43 2.78 6.91
N ILE A 88 16.68 3.84 6.56
CA ILE A 88 15.64 4.39 7.44
C ILE A 88 14.57 3.33 7.72
N CYS A 89 14.06 2.66 6.68
CA CYS A 89 13.08 1.59 6.83
C CYS A 89 13.60 0.47 7.74
N PHE A 90 14.84 0.02 7.55
CA PHE A 90 15.47 -0.99 8.41
C PHE A 90 15.49 -0.57 9.89
N LEU A 91 15.85 0.67 10.19
CA LEU A 91 15.89 1.17 11.58
C LEU A 91 14.50 1.17 12.22
N VAL A 92 13.46 1.57 11.47
CA VAL A 92 12.08 1.55 11.96
C VAL A 92 11.60 0.12 12.18
N ILE A 93 11.87 -0.81 11.25
CA ILE A 93 11.51 -2.23 11.37
C ILE A 93 12.20 -2.86 12.58
N LYS A 94 13.47 -2.60 12.81
CA LYS A 94 14.21 -3.08 13.99
C LYS A 94 13.59 -2.57 15.29
N SER A 95 13.19 -1.29 15.32
CA SER A 95 12.51 -0.70 16.47
C SER A 95 11.14 -1.34 16.69
N LEU A 96 10.36 -1.53 15.60
CA LEU A 96 9.05 -2.17 15.65
C LEU A 96 9.15 -3.61 16.17
N SER A 97 10.12 -4.40 15.68
CA SER A 97 10.37 -5.77 16.17
C SER A 97 10.59 -5.82 17.68
N LYS A 98 11.42 -4.90 18.21
CA LYS A 98 11.66 -4.80 19.66
C LYS A 98 10.37 -4.47 20.43
N LEU A 99 9.55 -3.55 19.90
CA LEU A 99 8.29 -3.18 20.54
C LEU A 99 7.28 -4.33 20.58
N ILE A 100 7.18 -5.08 19.48
CA ILE A 100 6.30 -6.26 19.38
C ILE A 100 6.76 -7.32 20.40
N LYS A 101 8.06 -7.65 20.44
CA LYS A 101 8.64 -8.61 21.40
C LYS A 101 8.42 -8.17 22.86
N ASN A 102 8.61 -6.90 23.18
CA ASN A 102 8.42 -6.38 24.54
C ASN A 102 6.96 -6.45 25.01
N LYS A 103 6.02 -6.58 24.07
CA LYS A 103 4.60 -6.82 24.38
C LYS A 103 4.25 -8.31 24.45
N GLY A 104 5.22 -9.21 24.34
CA GLY A 104 4.99 -10.67 24.30
C GLY A 104 4.33 -11.16 23.03
N LEU A 105 4.34 -10.35 21.94
CA LEU A 105 3.71 -10.70 20.68
C LEU A 105 4.72 -11.32 19.71
N SER A 106 4.21 -12.16 18.80
CA SER A 106 5.02 -12.79 17.75
C SER A 106 5.57 -11.77 16.75
N THR A 107 6.80 -11.98 16.32
CA THR A 107 7.44 -11.28 15.20
C THR A 107 7.49 -12.14 13.94
N SER A 108 6.65 -13.17 13.83
CA SER A 108 6.45 -13.89 12.58
C SER A 108 5.94 -12.93 11.52
N VAL A 109 6.34 -13.18 10.27
CA VAL A 109 5.97 -12.33 9.13
C VAL A 109 4.76 -12.91 8.40
N GLY A 110 3.98 -12.06 7.77
CA GLY A 110 2.94 -12.45 6.83
C GLY A 110 3.48 -12.58 5.40
N ASP A 111 2.57 -12.72 4.45
CA ASP A 111 2.90 -13.04 3.06
C ASP A 111 3.74 -11.96 2.37
N GLU A 112 3.56 -10.69 2.75
CA GLU A 112 4.28 -9.54 2.21
C GLU A 112 5.50 -9.10 3.06
N GLY A 113 5.95 -9.96 3.98
CA GLY A 113 7.18 -9.73 4.76
C GLY A 113 7.04 -8.80 5.97
N GLY A 114 5.92 -8.11 6.17
CA GLY A 114 5.60 -7.36 7.39
C GLY A 114 5.29 -8.29 8.56
N PHE A 115 5.46 -7.81 9.79
CA PHE A 115 5.09 -8.59 10.98
C PHE A 115 3.60 -8.86 11.04
N ALA A 116 3.21 -10.03 11.54
CA ALA A 116 1.82 -10.45 11.70
C ALA A 116 1.46 -10.69 13.19
N PRO A 117 1.60 -9.67 14.07
CA PRO A 117 1.28 -9.84 15.48
C PRO A 117 -0.21 -10.06 15.70
N MET A 118 -0.57 -10.84 16.72
CA MET A 118 -1.97 -11.04 17.14
C MET A 118 -2.50 -9.79 17.85
N ILE A 119 -2.92 -8.83 17.07
CA ILE A 119 -3.58 -7.58 17.53
C ILE A 119 -4.91 -7.43 16.79
N SER A 120 -5.88 -6.83 17.45
CA SER A 120 -7.28 -6.84 16.99
C SER A 120 -7.77 -5.50 16.41
N SER A 121 -6.90 -4.50 16.34
CA SER A 121 -7.31 -3.13 15.99
C SER A 121 -6.29 -2.46 15.10
N ASN A 122 -6.76 -1.88 13.98
CA ASN A 122 -5.92 -1.06 13.10
C ASN A 122 -5.23 0.08 13.87
N ASN A 123 -5.92 0.67 14.88
CA ASN A 123 -5.32 1.72 15.69
C ASN A 123 -4.13 1.22 16.51
N GLN A 124 -4.18 0.00 17.05
CA GLN A 124 -3.05 -0.58 17.78
C GLN A 124 -1.84 -0.76 16.86
N ALA A 125 -2.06 -1.20 15.61
CA ALA A 125 -0.99 -1.31 14.61
C ALA A 125 -0.37 0.07 14.33
N LEU A 126 -1.21 1.07 14.08
CA LEU A 126 -0.77 2.44 13.79
C LEU A 126 -0.03 3.08 14.99
N ASP A 127 -0.53 2.89 16.22
CA ASP A 127 0.13 3.37 17.43
C ASP A 127 1.53 2.74 17.62
N LEU A 128 1.67 1.44 17.32
CA LEU A 128 2.97 0.73 17.34
C LEU A 128 3.94 1.31 16.30
N ILE A 129 3.46 1.58 15.09
CA ILE A 129 4.28 2.15 14.01
C ILE A 129 4.74 3.57 14.38
N VAL A 130 3.85 4.44 14.86
CA VAL A 130 4.21 5.79 15.33
C VAL A 130 5.28 5.73 16.42
N LEU A 131 5.12 4.81 17.37
CA LEU A 131 6.11 4.62 18.43
C LEU A 131 7.44 4.09 17.89
N ALA A 132 7.42 3.17 16.91
CA ALA A 132 8.60 2.64 16.27
C ALA A 132 9.38 3.73 15.52
N ILE A 133 8.68 4.57 14.75
CA ILE A 133 9.26 5.73 14.07
C ILE A 133 9.93 6.66 15.08
N LYS A 134 9.24 7.01 16.17
CA LYS A 134 9.79 7.88 17.23
C LYS A 134 11.02 7.27 17.90
N LYS A 135 10.98 5.98 18.27
CA LYS A 135 12.10 5.28 18.91
C LYS A 135 13.31 5.08 17.98
N SER A 136 13.10 5.16 16.67
CA SER A 136 14.18 5.14 15.68
C SER A 136 14.83 6.51 15.46
N GLY A 137 14.39 7.55 16.18
CA GLY A 137 14.92 8.92 16.06
C GLY A 137 14.28 9.74 14.93
N PHE A 138 13.19 9.27 14.34
CA PHE A 138 12.48 9.97 13.25
C PHE A 138 11.16 10.58 13.72
N LYS A 139 10.68 11.58 12.95
CA LYS A 139 9.40 12.26 13.19
C LYS A 139 8.36 11.75 12.22
N ASN A 140 7.25 11.19 12.75
CA ASN A 140 6.11 10.76 11.95
C ASN A 140 5.50 11.93 11.16
N GLY A 141 5.24 11.69 9.87
CA GLY A 141 4.66 12.67 8.94
C GLY A 141 5.62 13.78 8.48
N LYS A 142 6.92 13.69 8.86
CA LYS A 142 7.98 14.60 8.42
C LYS A 142 9.18 13.85 7.85
N ASP A 143 9.76 12.94 8.62
CA ASP A 143 10.92 12.16 8.20
C ASP A 143 10.50 10.81 7.63
N VAL A 144 9.47 10.21 8.22
CA VAL A 144 8.84 8.96 7.80
C VAL A 144 7.33 9.13 7.90
N SER A 145 6.61 8.82 6.85
CA SER A 145 5.15 8.82 6.83
C SER A 145 4.60 7.40 6.83
N ILE A 146 3.36 7.26 7.28
CA ILE A 146 2.61 6.00 7.24
C ILE A 146 1.76 5.99 5.96
N CYS A 147 1.73 4.83 5.30
CA CYS A 147 0.91 4.54 4.15
C CYS A 147 0.11 3.26 4.42
N LEU A 148 -1.03 3.11 3.78
CA LEU A 148 -1.93 1.97 3.99
C LEU A 148 -2.28 1.36 2.63
N ASP A 149 -2.39 0.04 2.60
CA ASP A 149 -3.18 -0.68 1.62
C ASP A 149 -4.36 -1.34 2.34
N VAL A 150 -5.57 -0.96 1.93
CA VAL A 150 -6.80 -1.43 2.59
C VAL A 150 -7.32 -2.71 1.96
N ALA A 151 -7.04 -2.93 0.66
CA ALA A 151 -7.59 -4.02 -0.14
C ALA A 151 -9.11 -4.16 0.07
N ALA A 152 -9.85 -3.07 -0.16
CA ALA A 152 -11.24 -2.96 0.27
C ALA A 152 -12.22 -3.86 -0.49
N ASN A 153 -11.80 -4.49 -1.60
CA ASN A 153 -12.58 -5.57 -2.24
C ASN A 153 -12.93 -6.67 -1.25
N GLU A 154 -11.97 -7.08 -0.40
CA GLU A 154 -12.14 -8.10 0.64
C GLU A 154 -13.08 -7.66 1.78
N LEU A 155 -13.29 -6.36 1.92
CA LEU A 155 -14.07 -5.75 3.00
C LEU A 155 -15.47 -5.30 2.55
N PHE A 156 -15.77 -5.44 1.26
CA PHE A 156 -16.99 -4.95 0.65
C PHE A 156 -18.10 -6.00 0.65
N LYS A 157 -19.26 -5.64 1.15
CA LYS A 157 -20.46 -6.49 1.08
C LYS A 157 -21.72 -5.63 1.11
N LYS A 158 -22.64 -5.88 0.15
CA LYS A 158 -23.95 -5.20 0.09
C LYS A 158 -23.83 -3.66 0.19
N ASN A 159 -22.96 -3.07 -0.63
CA ASN A 159 -22.69 -1.63 -0.67
C ASN A 159 -22.21 -1.02 0.66
N LYS A 160 -21.55 -1.80 1.50
CA LYS A 160 -20.99 -1.39 2.80
C LYS A 160 -19.59 -1.97 2.99
N TYR A 161 -18.82 -1.35 3.87
CA TYR A 161 -17.42 -1.69 4.13
C TYR A 161 -17.19 -2.02 5.60
N SER A 162 -16.31 -2.98 5.88
CA SER A 162 -15.94 -3.40 7.24
C SER A 162 -14.48 -3.04 7.57
N ILE A 163 -14.12 -1.74 7.50
CA ILE A 163 -12.73 -1.25 7.58
C ILE A 163 -12.11 -1.34 8.99
N HIS A 164 -12.90 -1.15 10.03
CA HIS A 164 -12.40 -1.11 11.42
C HIS A 164 -12.79 -2.32 12.27
N SER A 165 -13.89 -2.95 11.93
CA SER A 165 -14.45 -4.08 12.65
C SER A 165 -15.22 -4.97 11.69
N LYS A 166 -15.77 -6.07 12.19
CA LYS A 166 -16.67 -6.95 11.41
C LYS A 166 -17.99 -6.27 11.02
N ASN A 167 -18.30 -5.11 11.61
CA ASN A 167 -19.52 -4.36 11.30
C ASN A 167 -19.35 -3.59 10.00
N HIS A 168 -20.29 -3.75 9.08
CA HIS A 168 -20.33 -3.06 7.81
C HIS A 168 -20.96 -1.67 7.96
N ILE A 169 -20.27 -0.65 7.46
CA ILE A 169 -20.69 0.76 7.50
C ILE A 169 -20.84 1.33 6.09
N SER A 170 -21.59 2.41 5.94
CA SER A 170 -21.79 3.07 4.64
C SER A 170 -20.51 3.72 4.13
N VAL A 171 -20.47 4.06 2.84
CA VAL A 171 -19.38 4.82 2.21
C VAL A 171 -19.07 6.11 2.98
N GLU A 172 -20.10 6.89 3.34
CA GLU A 172 -19.93 8.16 4.05
C GLU A 172 -19.28 7.97 5.43
N LYS A 173 -19.66 6.91 6.15
CA LYS A 173 -19.03 6.57 7.43
C LYS A 173 -17.59 6.10 7.22
N SER A 174 -17.34 5.32 6.16
CA SER A 174 -15.99 4.87 5.80
C SER A 174 -15.06 6.05 5.51
N ILE A 175 -15.52 7.01 4.73
CA ILE A 175 -14.78 8.25 4.46
C ILE A 175 -14.46 8.99 5.76
N LYS A 176 -15.44 9.15 6.65
CA LYS A 176 -15.20 9.80 7.96
C LYS A 176 -14.12 9.08 8.78
N GLU A 177 -14.12 7.75 8.76
CA GLU A 177 -13.09 6.98 9.46
C GLU A 177 -11.71 7.14 8.81
N TYR A 178 -11.62 7.14 7.47
CA TYR A 178 -10.35 7.45 6.78
C TYR A 178 -9.85 8.84 7.15
N LEU A 179 -10.69 9.87 7.12
CA LEU A 179 -10.29 11.22 7.50
C LEU A 179 -9.77 11.32 8.95
N LYS A 180 -10.37 10.58 9.88
CA LYS A 180 -9.89 10.51 11.28
C LYS A 180 -8.49 9.90 11.37
N ILE A 181 -8.25 8.75 10.72
CA ILE A 181 -6.93 8.10 10.79
C ILE A 181 -5.88 8.90 10.02
N ILE A 182 -6.22 9.49 8.87
CA ILE A 182 -5.35 10.38 8.10
C ILE A 182 -4.85 11.52 8.99
N LYS A 183 -5.75 12.21 9.66
CA LYS A 183 -5.41 13.34 10.53
C LYS A 183 -4.59 12.90 11.75
N LYS A 184 -5.04 11.83 12.44
CA LYS A 184 -4.41 11.34 13.67
C LYS A 184 -2.99 10.83 13.42
N TYR A 185 -2.82 10.02 12.39
CA TYR A 185 -1.56 9.30 12.12
C TYR A 185 -0.71 9.92 11.02
N LYS A 186 -1.18 11.02 10.40
CA LYS A 186 -0.50 11.72 9.30
C LYS A 186 -0.26 10.80 8.10
N ILE A 187 -1.28 10.03 7.74
CA ILE A 187 -1.24 9.13 6.59
C ILE A 187 -0.99 9.94 5.31
N LYS A 188 -0.11 9.44 4.45
CA LYS A 188 0.28 10.10 3.20
C LYS A 188 -0.09 9.35 1.93
N SER A 189 -0.48 8.08 2.06
CA SER A 189 -1.01 7.28 0.95
C SER A 189 -2.02 6.28 1.46
N ILE A 190 -3.09 6.09 0.69
CA ILE A 190 -4.07 5.02 0.89
C ILE A 190 -4.30 4.34 -0.45
N GLU A 191 -4.06 3.05 -0.47
CA GLU A 191 -4.25 2.16 -1.59
C GLU A 191 -5.52 1.36 -1.40
N ASP A 192 -6.26 1.17 -2.47
CA ASP A 192 -7.53 0.45 -2.57
C ASP A 192 -8.50 0.69 -1.42
N PRO A 193 -8.84 1.98 -1.15
CA PRO A 193 -9.72 2.35 -0.04
C PRO A 193 -11.16 1.90 -0.22
N PHE A 194 -11.57 1.60 -1.46
CA PHE A 194 -12.90 1.13 -1.84
C PHE A 194 -12.81 0.04 -2.89
N ALA A 195 -13.91 -0.71 -3.05
CA ALA A 195 -14.00 -1.75 -4.07
C ALA A 195 -13.74 -1.19 -5.49
N GLU A 196 -13.14 -2.01 -6.35
CA GLU A 196 -12.68 -1.66 -7.70
C GLU A 196 -13.76 -1.00 -8.58
N ASN A 197 -15.02 -1.37 -8.39
CA ASN A 197 -16.13 -0.86 -9.17
C ASN A 197 -16.92 0.27 -8.49
N ASP A 198 -16.56 0.69 -7.26
CA ASP A 198 -17.26 1.76 -6.52
C ASP A 198 -16.67 3.16 -6.80
N TRP A 199 -16.69 3.55 -8.07
CA TRP A 199 -16.16 4.84 -8.56
C TRP A 199 -16.72 6.05 -7.83
N MET A 200 -17.96 5.96 -7.31
CA MET A 200 -18.55 7.06 -6.54
C MET A 200 -17.86 7.24 -5.19
N ALA A 201 -17.54 6.15 -4.49
CA ALA A 201 -16.82 6.20 -3.22
C ALA A 201 -15.39 6.73 -3.42
N TRP A 202 -14.69 6.26 -4.47
CA TRP A 202 -13.37 6.77 -4.85
C TRP A 202 -13.38 8.27 -5.08
N ASN A 203 -14.32 8.78 -5.89
CA ASN A 203 -14.46 10.22 -6.17
C ASN A 203 -14.76 11.05 -4.91
N LYS A 204 -15.65 10.55 -4.04
CA LYS A 204 -15.97 11.22 -2.77
C LYS A 204 -14.74 11.33 -1.86
N LEU A 205 -13.96 10.24 -1.72
CA LEU A 205 -12.74 10.26 -0.92
C LEU A 205 -11.72 11.24 -1.50
N MET A 206 -11.43 11.15 -2.80
CA MET A 206 -10.46 12.04 -3.46
C MET A 206 -10.79 13.52 -3.27
N LYS A 207 -12.08 13.89 -3.30
CA LYS A 207 -12.53 15.28 -3.03
C LYS A 207 -12.44 15.67 -1.55
N SER A 208 -12.34 14.69 -0.65
CA SER A 208 -12.37 14.92 0.80
C SER A 208 -10.96 14.95 1.43
N VAL A 209 -9.92 14.59 0.68
CA VAL A 209 -8.54 14.56 1.17
C VAL A 209 -7.66 15.54 0.43
N GLU A 210 -6.73 16.16 1.17
CA GLU A 210 -5.68 17.01 0.63
C GLU A 210 -4.32 16.42 0.99
N ASN A 211 -3.38 16.44 0.04
CA ASN A 211 -2.00 15.97 0.25
C ASN A 211 -1.89 14.49 0.70
N VAL A 212 -2.85 13.66 0.32
CA VAL A 212 -2.84 12.21 0.48
C VAL A 212 -2.90 11.59 -0.91
N GLN A 213 -1.96 10.71 -1.20
CA GLN A 213 -1.96 9.94 -2.44
C GLN A 213 -3.03 8.85 -2.34
N ILE A 214 -3.90 8.78 -3.33
CA ILE A 214 -4.84 7.67 -3.48
C ILE A 214 -4.32 6.77 -4.60
N VAL A 215 -4.17 5.50 -4.30
CA VAL A 215 -3.62 4.48 -5.21
C VAL A 215 -4.71 3.46 -5.51
N GLY A 216 -4.77 3.01 -6.74
CA GLY A 216 -5.62 1.90 -7.18
C GLY A 216 -4.73 0.84 -7.82
N GLU A 217 -4.53 -0.27 -7.14
CA GLU A 217 -3.78 -1.42 -7.63
C GLU A 217 -4.75 -2.43 -8.25
N ASP A 218 -5.88 -2.62 -7.59
CA ASP A 218 -6.98 -3.51 -8.02
C ASP A 218 -7.89 -2.90 -9.12
N LEU A 219 -7.66 -1.65 -9.57
CA LEU A 219 -8.50 -0.94 -10.56
C LEU A 219 -8.29 -1.41 -12.00
#